data_40b6b3ba553404b7954d9328d55e7f41
#
_entry.id   40b6b3ba553404b7954d9328d55e7f41
#
_cell.length_a   1.000
_cell.length_b   1.000
_cell.length_c   1.000
_cell.angle_alpha   90.00
_cell.angle_beta   90.00
_cell.angle_gamma   90.00
#
_symmetry.space_group_name_H-M   'P 1'
#
loop_
_entity.id
_entity.type
_entity.pdbx_description
1 polymer ?
#
loop_
_entity_poly.entity_id
_entity_poly.type
_entity_poly.pdbx_seq_one_letter_code
_entity_poly.pdbx_strand_id
1 'polypeptide(L)'
;FDELIEINLSELEPHINGPFSPDIATPVSKMADTLKKNDWPRKIEWGLIGSCTNSSYEDLSRASSIANQALEKNLSTKAEFGINPGSEQVRFTAERDGLLNIFEKLDAKIFTNACGPCIGQWARKDADKEEKNSIIHSFNRNFAKRADGNPNTHAFVASPEMVAAIAISGDLAFNPMKDKLMNDNGDNVCLLYTSDAADDFTS
;
A
#
# COMPACT_ATOMS: atom_id res chain seq x y z
N PHE A 1 -33.12 -18.42 -2.16
CA PHE A 1 -32.12 -17.34 -2.04
C PHE A 1 -32.88 -16.11 -1.53
N ASP A 2 -32.27 -15.42 -0.55
CA ASP A 2 -32.89 -14.25 0.07
C ASP A 2 -32.53 -12.95 -0.67
N GLU A 3 -31.40 -12.95 -1.38
CA GLU A 3 -30.89 -11.79 -2.11
C GLU A 3 -30.00 -12.22 -3.29
N LEU A 4 -29.99 -11.44 -4.36
CA LEU A 4 -29.08 -11.55 -5.49
C LEU A 4 -28.16 -10.33 -5.51
N ILE A 5 -26.84 -10.55 -5.46
CA ILE A 5 -25.84 -9.51 -5.59
C ILE A 5 -25.13 -9.70 -6.92
N GLU A 6 -25.22 -8.69 -7.79
CA GLU A 6 -24.53 -8.67 -9.08
C GLU A 6 -23.35 -7.68 -9.03
N ILE A 7 -22.17 -8.14 -9.43
CA ILE A 7 -20.96 -7.31 -9.51
C ILE A 7 -20.43 -7.38 -10.94
N ASN A 8 -20.40 -6.22 -11.60
CA ASN A 8 -19.77 -6.10 -12.91
C ASN A 8 -18.25 -5.92 -12.74
N LEU A 9 -17.49 -6.98 -13.02
CA LEU A 9 -16.02 -6.95 -12.86
C LEU A 9 -15.33 -5.97 -13.82
N SER A 10 -15.95 -5.62 -14.96
CA SER A 10 -15.38 -4.65 -15.90
C SER A 10 -15.47 -3.20 -15.40
N GLU A 11 -16.30 -2.95 -14.40
CA GLU A 11 -16.46 -1.63 -13.77
C GLU A 11 -15.80 -1.56 -12.38
N LEU A 12 -15.30 -2.69 -11.89
CA LEU A 12 -14.68 -2.79 -10.59
C LEU A 12 -13.32 -2.08 -10.62
N GLU A 13 -13.13 -1.15 -9.69
CA GLU A 13 -11.86 -0.47 -9.47
C GLU A 13 -11.33 -0.76 -8.05
N PRO A 14 -10.01 -0.57 -7.81
CA PRO A 14 -9.45 -0.72 -6.47
C PRO A 14 -10.12 0.21 -5.47
N HIS A 15 -10.27 -0.27 -4.23
CA HIS A 15 -10.81 0.50 -3.12
C HIS A 15 -9.74 0.68 -2.03
N ILE A 16 -9.78 1.83 -1.37
CA ILE A 16 -9.03 2.13 -0.17
C ILE A 16 -10.02 2.20 0.98
N ASN A 17 -9.76 1.44 2.03
CA ASN A 17 -10.66 1.31 3.17
C ASN A 17 -10.15 2.10 4.39
N GLY A 18 -11.02 2.85 5.02
CA GLY A 18 -10.73 3.61 6.23
C GLY A 18 -10.82 5.13 6.06
N PRO A 19 -10.33 5.89 7.05
CA PRO A 19 -9.63 5.43 8.26
C PRO A 19 -10.58 5.05 9.39
N PHE A 20 -10.05 4.47 10.47
CA PHE A 20 -10.70 4.17 11.75
C PHE A 20 -11.84 3.15 11.73
N SER A 21 -12.32 2.75 10.56
CA SER A 21 -13.41 1.78 10.39
C SER A 21 -13.16 0.88 9.19
N PRO A 22 -13.49 -0.41 9.26
CA PRO A 22 -13.45 -1.31 8.12
C PRO A 22 -14.60 -1.08 7.12
N ASP A 23 -15.61 -0.29 7.50
CA ASP A 23 -16.85 -0.12 6.72
C ASP A 23 -16.78 1.04 5.72
N ILE A 24 -15.69 1.82 5.72
CA ILE A 24 -15.51 2.96 4.83
C ILE A 24 -14.65 2.53 3.63
N ALA A 25 -15.29 1.99 2.62
CA ALA A 25 -14.62 1.63 1.35
C ALA A 25 -14.82 2.76 0.34
N THR A 26 -13.71 3.33 -0.13
CA THR A 26 -13.70 4.42 -1.12
C THR A 26 -13.05 3.95 -2.40
N PRO A 27 -13.74 4.01 -3.56
CA PRO A 27 -13.11 3.78 -4.86
C PRO A 27 -11.93 4.73 -5.07
N VAL A 28 -10.84 4.24 -5.64
CA VAL A 28 -9.62 5.05 -5.84
C VAL A 28 -9.89 6.31 -6.66
N SER A 29 -10.81 6.23 -7.62
CA SER A 29 -11.22 7.39 -8.44
C SER A 29 -11.92 8.51 -7.67
N LYS A 30 -12.41 8.23 -6.46
CA LYS A 30 -13.11 9.19 -5.58
C LYS A 30 -12.32 9.56 -4.35
N MET A 31 -11.12 9.03 -4.19
CA MET A 31 -10.33 9.22 -2.98
C MET A 31 -9.98 10.69 -2.75
N ALA A 32 -9.60 11.44 -3.79
CA ALA A 32 -9.27 12.87 -3.68
C ALA A 32 -10.42 13.70 -3.07
N ASP A 33 -11.65 13.49 -3.54
CA ASP A 33 -12.83 14.21 -3.05
C ASP A 33 -13.18 13.77 -1.62
N THR A 34 -13.05 12.49 -1.32
CA THR A 34 -13.32 11.94 0.00
C THR A 34 -12.36 12.48 1.04
N LEU A 35 -11.07 12.57 0.74
CA LEU A 35 -10.05 13.18 1.61
C LEU A 35 -10.39 14.63 1.92
N LYS A 36 -10.71 15.42 0.89
CA LYS A 36 -11.07 16.83 1.05
C LYS A 36 -12.35 17.02 1.87
N LYS A 37 -13.38 16.21 1.61
CA LYS A 37 -14.67 16.28 2.31
C LYS A 37 -14.55 16.02 3.81
N ASN A 38 -13.66 15.09 4.19
CA ASN A 38 -13.52 14.66 5.58
C ASN A 38 -12.33 15.32 6.30
N ASP A 39 -11.60 16.22 5.66
CA ASP A 39 -10.39 16.83 6.19
C ASP A 39 -9.36 15.79 6.67
N TRP A 40 -9.18 14.75 5.86
CA TRP A 40 -8.18 13.71 6.11
C TRP A 40 -6.84 14.04 5.47
N PRO A 41 -5.70 13.66 6.08
CA PRO A 41 -4.38 13.90 5.51
C PRO A 41 -4.23 13.18 4.16
N ARG A 42 -3.79 13.94 3.15
CA ARG A 42 -3.54 13.42 1.81
C ARG A 42 -2.14 12.83 1.67
N LYS A 43 -1.13 13.47 2.29
CA LYS A 43 0.24 12.97 2.32
C LYS A 43 0.31 11.65 3.09
N ILE A 44 1.00 10.66 2.53
CA ILE A 44 1.30 9.40 3.22
C ILE A 44 2.68 9.47 3.84
N GLU A 45 2.79 9.16 5.13
CA GLU A 45 4.06 9.07 5.83
C GLU A 45 4.68 7.66 5.68
N TRP A 46 3.85 6.62 5.71
CA TRP A 46 4.29 5.23 5.55
C TRP A 46 3.36 4.40 4.68
N GLY A 47 3.96 3.60 3.79
CA GLY A 47 3.33 2.44 3.19
C GLY A 47 3.85 1.16 3.85
N LEU A 48 2.96 0.23 4.25
CA LEU A 48 3.32 -0.99 4.94
C LEU A 48 2.67 -2.21 4.28
N ILE A 49 3.45 -3.10 3.70
CA ILE A 49 2.97 -4.39 3.23
C ILE A 49 3.21 -5.43 4.33
N GLY A 50 2.18 -6.11 4.77
CA GLY A 50 2.20 -7.12 5.84
C GLY A 50 0.78 -7.59 6.08
N SER A 51 0.59 -8.29 6.89
CA SER A 51 0.75 -9.19 7.99
C SER A 51 0.78 -10.65 7.50
N CYS A 52 0.47 -11.61 8.40
CA CYS A 52 0.29 -13.02 8.02
C CYS A 52 -0.85 -13.27 7.01
N THR A 53 -1.76 -12.30 6.80
CA THR A 53 -2.93 -12.41 5.91
C THR A 53 -2.66 -11.85 4.52
N ASN A 54 -1.99 -10.70 4.41
CA ASN A 54 -1.83 -9.95 3.16
C ASN A 54 -0.36 -9.62 2.87
N SER A 55 0.51 -10.59 3.04
CA SER A 55 1.93 -10.57 2.71
C SER A 55 2.40 -12.01 2.42
N SER A 56 1.59 -12.74 1.66
CA SER A 56 1.96 -14.03 1.09
C SER A 56 3.06 -13.85 0.03
N TYR A 57 3.61 -14.93 -0.47
CA TYR A 57 4.57 -14.89 -1.56
C TYR A 57 3.95 -14.22 -2.81
N GLU A 58 2.70 -14.53 -3.12
CA GLU A 58 1.97 -13.94 -4.25
C GLU A 58 1.76 -12.44 -4.06
N ASP A 59 1.33 -12.01 -2.87
CA ASP A 59 1.16 -10.58 -2.53
C ASP A 59 2.47 -9.80 -2.70
N LEU A 60 3.58 -10.37 -2.20
CA LEU A 60 4.90 -9.77 -2.35
C LEU A 60 5.37 -9.76 -3.80
N SER A 61 5.07 -10.80 -4.58
CA SER A 61 5.40 -10.86 -5.99
C SER A 61 4.70 -9.78 -6.79
N ARG A 62 3.39 -9.59 -6.58
CA ARG A 62 2.61 -8.54 -7.24
C ARG A 62 3.08 -7.14 -6.85
N ALA A 63 3.28 -6.89 -5.56
CA ALA A 63 3.80 -5.60 -5.09
C ALA A 63 5.23 -5.34 -5.59
N SER A 64 6.08 -6.38 -5.71
CA SER A 64 7.43 -6.25 -6.24
C SER A 64 7.43 -5.91 -7.74
N SER A 65 6.42 -6.32 -8.49
CA SER A 65 6.25 -5.90 -9.90
C SER A 65 6.07 -4.39 -10.01
N ILE A 66 5.23 -3.80 -9.14
CA ILE A 66 5.06 -2.34 -9.08
C ILE A 66 6.37 -1.65 -8.66
N ALA A 67 7.06 -2.21 -7.66
CA ALA A 67 8.34 -1.70 -7.18
C ALA A 67 9.43 -1.76 -8.26
N ASN A 68 9.50 -2.85 -9.02
CA ASN A 68 10.45 -3.00 -10.12
C ASN A 68 10.20 -1.99 -11.24
N GLN A 69 8.94 -1.77 -11.62
CA GLN A 69 8.59 -0.72 -12.58
C GLN A 69 9.03 0.67 -12.11
N ALA A 70 8.92 0.96 -10.81
CA ALA A 70 9.39 2.22 -10.26
C ALA A 70 10.91 2.38 -10.46
N LEU A 71 11.68 1.34 -10.16
CA LEU A 71 13.14 1.34 -10.39
C LEU A 71 13.49 1.54 -11.86
N GLU A 72 12.85 0.79 -12.76
CA GLU A 72 13.07 0.89 -14.22
C GLU A 72 12.74 2.28 -14.78
N LYS A 73 11.78 2.97 -14.17
CA LYS A 73 11.32 4.30 -14.57
C LYS A 73 11.97 5.43 -13.79
N ASN A 74 12.99 5.15 -12.98
CA ASN A 74 13.68 6.12 -12.13
C ASN A 74 12.72 6.89 -11.20
N LEU A 75 11.79 6.17 -10.58
CA LEU A 75 10.95 6.68 -9.50
C LEU A 75 11.57 6.29 -8.16
N SER A 76 11.54 7.21 -7.21
CA SER A 76 11.86 6.96 -5.80
C SER A 76 10.57 6.94 -4.97
N THR A 77 10.60 6.29 -3.81
CA THR A 77 9.48 6.37 -2.85
C THR A 77 9.40 7.78 -2.25
N LYS A 78 8.18 8.28 -2.11
CA LYS A 78 7.91 9.59 -1.49
C LYS A 78 7.42 9.45 -0.04
N ALA A 79 7.07 8.23 0.37
CA ALA A 79 6.77 7.85 1.73
C ALA A 79 7.80 6.83 2.22
N GLU A 80 7.96 6.70 3.53
CA GLU A 80 8.68 5.57 4.12
C GLU A 80 7.97 4.27 3.71
N PHE A 81 8.75 3.23 3.42
CA PHE A 81 8.18 1.97 2.93
C PHE A 81 8.66 0.80 3.79
N GLY A 82 7.74 -0.05 4.20
CA GLY A 82 8.03 -1.19 5.06
C GLY A 82 7.39 -2.47 4.56
N ILE A 83 8.15 -3.55 4.60
CA ILE A 83 7.71 -4.90 4.23
C ILE A 83 7.81 -5.81 5.44
N ASN A 84 6.68 -6.40 5.83
CA ASN A 84 6.61 -7.39 6.90
C ASN A 84 6.11 -8.71 6.30
N PRO A 85 6.99 -9.64 5.89
CA PRO A 85 6.60 -10.91 5.29
C PRO A 85 5.66 -11.71 6.18
N GLY A 86 4.74 -12.45 5.58
CA GLY A 86 3.67 -13.16 6.28
C GLY A 86 4.14 -14.31 7.18
N SER A 87 5.31 -14.85 6.93
CA SER A 87 5.97 -15.87 7.75
C SER A 87 7.47 -15.91 7.43
N GLU A 88 8.26 -16.58 8.27
CA GLU A 88 9.68 -16.81 7.98
C GLU A 88 9.88 -17.66 6.71
N GLN A 89 8.98 -18.58 6.42
CA GLN A 89 9.03 -19.35 5.18
C GLN A 89 8.80 -18.45 3.96
N VAL A 90 7.82 -17.56 4.01
CA VAL A 90 7.57 -16.57 2.95
C VAL A 90 8.77 -15.64 2.81
N ARG A 91 9.31 -15.12 3.92
CA ARG A 91 10.49 -14.25 3.91
C ARG A 91 11.66 -14.94 3.20
N PHE A 92 11.98 -16.15 3.61
CA PHE A 92 13.11 -16.90 3.05
C PHE A 92 12.91 -17.19 1.55
N THR A 93 11.69 -17.53 1.14
CA THR A 93 11.37 -17.79 -0.28
C THR A 93 11.48 -16.52 -1.11
N ALA A 94 10.90 -15.40 -0.62
CA ALA A 94 10.94 -14.12 -1.29
C ALA A 94 12.38 -13.55 -1.38
N GLU A 95 13.21 -13.78 -0.35
CA GLU A 95 14.63 -13.42 -0.36
C GLU A 95 15.41 -14.23 -1.40
N ARG A 96 15.23 -15.57 -1.40
CA ARG A 96 15.85 -16.48 -2.39
C ARG A 96 15.53 -16.07 -3.82
N ASP A 97 14.29 -15.68 -4.09
CA ASP A 97 13.80 -15.35 -5.44
C ASP A 97 14.01 -13.85 -5.79
N GLY A 98 14.66 -13.10 -4.91
CA GLY A 98 15.07 -11.71 -5.15
C GLY A 98 13.99 -10.66 -4.96
N LEU A 99 12.77 -11.04 -4.52
CA LEU A 99 11.67 -10.08 -4.33
C LEU A 99 12.00 -9.04 -3.26
N LEU A 100 12.61 -9.44 -2.14
CA LEU A 100 12.97 -8.49 -1.08
C LEU A 100 14.04 -7.51 -1.54
N ASN A 101 14.99 -7.94 -2.38
CA ASN A 101 16.01 -7.07 -2.94
C ASN A 101 15.44 -5.93 -3.82
N ILE A 102 14.32 -6.18 -4.51
CA ILE A 102 13.61 -5.15 -5.29
C ILE A 102 13.11 -4.05 -4.34
N PHE A 103 12.47 -4.42 -3.23
CA PHE A 103 11.99 -3.46 -2.24
C PHE A 103 13.14 -2.69 -1.56
N GLU A 104 14.24 -3.38 -1.21
CA GLU A 104 15.42 -2.75 -0.61
C GLU A 104 16.06 -1.71 -1.53
N LYS A 105 16.05 -1.93 -2.85
CA LYS A 105 16.51 -0.93 -3.83
C LYS A 105 15.65 0.35 -3.88
N LEU A 106 14.43 0.28 -3.37
CA LEU A 106 13.54 1.43 -3.15
C LEU A 106 13.62 1.96 -1.72
N ASP A 107 14.68 1.66 -0.97
CA ASP A 107 14.88 2.04 0.43
C ASP A 107 13.81 1.47 1.38
N ALA A 108 13.10 0.42 0.98
CA ALA A 108 12.13 -0.22 1.86
C ALA A 108 12.81 -0.95 3.03
N LYS A 109 12.20 -0.82 4.21
CA LYS A 109 12.67 -1.49 5.43
C LYS A 109 12.01 -2.86 5.54
N ILE A 110 12.82 -3.92 5.56
CA ILE A 110 12.31 -5.27 5.79
C ILE A 110 12.20 -5.50 7.30
N PHE A 111 10.98 -5.64 7.78
CA PHE A 111 10.72 -5.94 9.19
C PHE A 111 10.91 -7.42 9.49
N THR A 112 11.30 -7.71 10.72
CA THR A 112 11.21 -9.08 11.25
C THR A 112 9.75 -9.53 11.26
N ASN A 113 9.53 -10.81 11.01
CA ASN A 113 8.19 -11.40 11.02
C ASN A 113 7.57 -11.35 12.42
N ALA A 114 6.85 -10.28 12.71
CA ALA A 114 6.20 -10.02 13.98
C ALA A 114 4.93 -9.19 13.79
N CYS A 115 4.01 -9.28 14.76
CA CYS A 115 2.72 -8.58 14.72
C CYS A 115 2.77 -7.10 15.06
N GLY A 116 3.93 -6.49 15.27
CA GLY A 116 4.11 -5.10 15.76
C GLY A 116 3.12 -4.08 15.19
N PRO A 117 3.23 -3.66 13.93
CA PRO A 117 2.30 -2.69 13.34
C PRO A 117 0.86 -3.20 13.21
N CYS A 118 0.67 -4.53 13.11
CA CYS A 118 -0.66 -5.12 12.98
C CYS A 118 -1.49 -5.08 14.28
N ILE A 119 -0.85 -4.93 15.44
CA ILE A 119 -1.50 -4.98 16.76
C ILE A 119 -1.29 -3.72 17.60
N GLY A 120 -0.82 -2.63 17.03
CA GLY A 120 -0.59 -1.37 17.73
C GLY A 120 0.69 -1.31 18.57
N GLN A 121 1.64 -2.18 18.31
CA GLN A 121 2.93 -2.26 19.00
C GLN A 121 4.11 -1.78 18.15
N TRP A 122 3.86 -0.94 17.18
CA TRP A 122 4.89 -0.34 16.37
C TRP A 122 5.39 0.96 17.03
N ALA A 123 6.65 0.95 17.46
CA ALA A 123 7.29 2.12 18.07
C ALA A 123 7.73 3.13 16.99
N ARG A 124 6.77 3.73 16.32
CA ARG A 124 6.99 4.78 15.34
C ARG A 124 7.43 6.08 16.04
N LYS A 125 8.59 6.65 15.62
CA LYS A 125 9.20 7.82 16.28
C LYS A 125 9.02 9.11 15.50
N ASP A 126 8.60 9.04 14.25
CA ASP A 126 8.49 10.14 13.28
C ASP A 126 7.12 10.82 13.26
N ALA A 127 6.16 10.33 14.05
CA ALA A 127 4.81 10.89 14.12
C ALA A 127 4.60 11.66 15.43
N ASP A 128 4.24 12.93 15.32
CA ASP A 128 3.74 13.69 16.45
C ASP A 128 2.37 13.16 16.88
N LYS A 129 2.14 13.06 18.18
CA LYS A 129 0.85 12.60 18.73
C LYS A 129 -0.23 13.67 18.68
N GLU A 130 0.13 14.91 18.51
CA GLU A 130 -0.79 16.05 18.45
C GLU A 130 -1.20 16.39 17.01
N GLU A 131 -0.48 15.86 16.00
CA GLU A 131 -0.72 16.15 14.60
C GLU A 131 -1.37 14.97 13.86
N LYS A 132 -2.30 15.30 12.94
CA LYS A 132 -2.86 14.31 12.02
C LYS A 132 -1.77 13.84 11.06
N ASN A 133 -1.65 12.55 10.91
CA ASN A 133 -0.77 11.92 9.92
C ASN A 133 -1.49 10.73 9.29
N SER A 134 -0.97 10.19 8.21
CA SER A 134 -1.59 9.06 7.53
C SER A 134 -0.58 7.98 7.13
N ILE A 135 -1.05 6.76 7.20
CA ILE A 135 -0.37 5.57 6.72
C ILE A 135 -1.32 4.75 5.85
N ILE A 136 -0.76 4.04 4.88
CA ILE A 136 -1.49 3.02 4.11
C ILE A 136 -0.84 1.66 4.33
N HIS A 137 -1.64 0.61 4.49
CA HIS A 137 -1.11 -0.71 4.75
C HIS A 137 -2.01 -1.82 4.21
N SER A 138 -1.47 -3.01 4.06
CA SER A 138 -2.23 -4.21 3.67
C SER A 138 -2.68 -5.06 4.86
N PHE A 139 -2.49 -4.60 6.10
CA PHE A 139 -2.99 -5.31 7.29
C PHE A 139 -4.52 -5.37 7.29
N ASN A 140 -5.06 -6.24 8.12
CA ASN A 140 -6.49 -6.52 8.14
C ASN A 140 -7.33 -5.62 9.06
N ARG A 141 -6.75 -4.59 9.70
CA ARG A 141 -7.46 -3.72 10.65
C ARG A 141 -6.90 -2.31 10.65
N ASN A 142 -7.78 -1.33 10.78
CA ASN A 142 -7.46 0.11 10.75
C ASN A 142 -8.13 0.93 11.86
N PHE A 143 -8.52 0.30 12.96
CA PHE A 143 -9.07 1.00 14.11
C PHE A 143 -8.08 2.03 14.66
N ALA A 144 -8.59 3.05 15.35
CA ALA A 144 -7.77 4.04 16.03
C ALA A 144 -6.69 3.38 16.91
N LYS A 145 -5.46 3.89 16.86
CA LYS A 145 -4.29 3.36 17.58
C LYS A 145 -3.84 1.96 17.15
N ARG A 146 -4.47 1.36 16.14
CA ARG A 146 -4.21 -0.05 15.77
C ARG A 146 -2.83 -0.29 15.19
N ALA A 147 -2.20 0.70 14.56
CA ALA A 147 -0.88 0.54 13.95
C ALA A 147 0.27 0.89 14.93
N ASP A 148 0.29 2.11 15.43
CA ASP A 148 1.41 2.72 16.17
C ASP A 148 1.03 3.28 17.55
N GLY A 149 -0.19 3.00 18.01
CA GLY A 149 -0.69 3.52 19.28
C GLY A 149 -1.07 5.01 19.26
N ASN A 150 -0.86 5.73 18.16
CA ASN A 150 -1.18 7.14 18.03
C ASN A 150 -2.65 7.33 17.60
N PRO A 151 -3.48 8.09 18.35
CA PRO A 151 -4.88 8.33 18.00
C PRO A 151 -5.06 9.18 16.74
N ASN A 152 -4.05 9.97 16.36
CA ASN A 152 -4.08 10.87 15.21
C ASN A 152 -3.50 10.25 13.93
N THR A 153 -3.09 8.99 13.97
CA THR A 153 -2.70 8.24 12.77
C THR A 153 -3.93 7.73 12.04
N HIS A 154 -4.18 8.30 10.87
CA HIS A 154 -5.22 7.88 9.94
C HIS A 154 -4.70 6.67 9.15
N ALA A 155 -5.10 5.47 9.56
CA ALA A 155 -4.66 4.23 8.95
C ALA A 155 -5.66 3.78 7.86
N PHE A 156 -5.17 3.63 6.65
CA PHE A 156 -5.93 3.17 5.48
C PHE A 156 -5.49 1.76 5.09
N VAL A 157 -6.45 0.95 4.62
CA VAL A 157 -6.19 -0.42 4.18
C VAL A 157 -6.40 -0.53 2.68
N ALA A 158 -5.46 -1.16 1.99
CA ALA A 158 -5.56 -1.45 0.57
C ALA A 158 -4.81 -2.75 0.23
N SER A 159 -4.89 -3.18 -1.03
CA SER A 159 -4.08 -4.31 -1.51
C SER A 159 -2.58 -4.00 -1.45
N PRO A 160 -1.71 -5.01 -1.36
CA PRO A 160 -0.25 -4.82 -1.37
C PRO A 160 0.26 -3.98 -2.55
N GLU A 161 -0.29 -4.20 -3.74
CA GLU A 161 0.05 -3.46 -4.95
C GLU A 161 -0.33 -1.98 -4.84
N MET A 162 -1.52 -1.71 -4.29
CA MET A 162 -1.98 -0.33 -4.06
C MET A 162 -1.11 0.36 -3.01
N VAL A 163 -0.74 -0.35 -1.95
CA VAL A 163 0.19 0.16 -0.92
C VAL A 163 1.52 0.55 -1.56
N ALA A 164 2.09 -0.31 -2.43
CA ALA A 164 3.33 0.00 -3.13
C ALA A 164 3.19 1.25 -4.02
N ALA A 165 2.13 1.33 -4.84
CA ALA A 165 1.89 2.46 -5.72
C ALA A 165 1.72 3.78 -4.94
N ILE A 166 0.98 3.76 -3.83
CA ILE A 166 0.76 4.92 -2.96
C ILE A 166 2.06 5.32 -2.23
N ALA A 167 2.87 4.36 -1.76
CA ALA A 167 4.16 4.66 -1.13
C ALA A 167 5.14 5.34 -2.11
N ILE A 168 5.15 4.91 -3.38
CA ILE A 168 5.95 5.52 -4.44
C ILE A 168 5.45 6.94 -4.73
N SER A 169 4.13 7.15 -4.82
CA SER A 169 3.57 8.47 -5.09
C SER A 169 3.64 9.44 -3.90
N GLY A 170 3.58 8.93 -2.68
CA GLY A 170 3.45 9.71 -1.43
C GLY A 170 2.08 10.38 -1.24
N ASP A 171 1.11 10.07 -2.10
CA ASP A 171 -0.17 10.74 -2.19
C ASP A 171 -1.32 9.73 -2.14
N LEU A 172 -2.15 9.80 -1.11
CA LEU A 172 -3.30 8.91 -0.93
C LEU A 172 -4.38 9.08 -2.01
N ALA A 173 -4.39 10.21 -2.70
CA ALA A 173 -5.30 10.49 -3.82
C ALA A 173 -4.78 9.98 -5.17
N PHE A 174 -3.58 9.41 -5.22
CA PHE A 174 -3.01 8.88 -6.45
C PHE A 174 -3.81 7.68 -6.97
N ASN A 175 -4.23 7.76 -8.24
CA ASN A 175 -4.90 6.66 -8.93
C ASN A 175 -3.95 6.01 -9.94
N PRO A 176 -3.35 4.85 -9.63
CA PRO A 176 -2.37 4.21 -10.50
C PRO A 176 -2.95 3.77 -11.86
N MET A 177 -4.27 3.71 -12.01
CA MET A 177 -4.93 3.36 -13.27
C MET A 177 -5.04 4.53 -14.26
N LYS A 178 -4.80 5.77 -13.82
CA LYS A 178 -5.02 6.98 -14.63
C LYS A 178 -3.92 8.01 -14.51
N ASP A 179 -3.34 8.13 -13.33
CA ASP A 179 -2.41 9.22 -13.02
C ASP A 179 -0.99 8.87 -13.45
N LYS A 180 -0.20 9.89 -13.68
CA LYS A 180 1.22 9.79 -13.98
C LYS A 180 2.04 10.34 -12.84
N LEU A 181 3.22 9.79 -12.64
CA LEU A 181 4.21 10.26 -11.69
C LEU A 181 5.36 10.92 -12.45
N MET A 182 5.88 12.00 -11.91
CA MET A 182 7.10 12.61 -12.42
C MET A 182 8.30 11.86 -11.82
N ASN A 183 9.13 11.29 -12.68
CA ASN A 183 10.36 10.59 -12.27
C ASN A 183 11.48 11.58 -11.92
N ASP A 184 12.60 11.04 -11.44
CA ASP A 184 13.76 11.86 -11.03
C ASP A 184 14.45 12.53 -12.21
N ASN A 185 14.16 12.12 -13.46
CA ASN A 185 14.62 12.75 -14.70
C ASN A 185 13.69 13.88 -15.19
N GLY A 186 12.52 14.06 -14.56
CA GLY A 186 11.51 15.04 -14.96
C GLY A 186 10.48 14.54 -15.98
N ASP A 187 10.47 13.24 -16.29
CA ASP A 187 9.51 12.64 -17.22
C ASP A 187 8.25 12.18 -16.49
N ASN A 188 7.10 12.29 -17.17
CA ASN A 188 5.85 11.74 -16.68
C ASN A 188 5.71 10.27 -17.07
N VAL A 189 5.69 9.39 -16.09
CA VAL A 189 5.62 7.93 -16.27
C VAL A 189 4.37 7.35 -15.61
N CYS A 190 3.85 6.23 -16.15
CA CYS A 190 2.75 5.48 -15.55
C CYS A 190 3.31 4.25 -14.83
N LEU A 191 2.70 3.90 -13.71
CA LEU A 191 2.81 2.56 -13.13
C LEU A 191 1.68 1.70 -13.73
N LEU A 192 2.03 0.56 -14.30
CA LEU A 192 1.02 -0.38 -14.78
C LEU A 192 0.49 -1.16 -13.57
N TYR A 193 -0.70 -0.81 -13.15
CA TYR A 193 -1.41 -1.53 -12.11
C TYR A 193 -2.14 -2.70 -12.75
N THR A 194 -1.49 -3.84 -12.85
CA THR A 194 -2.09 -5.07 -13.37
C THR A 194 -2.58 -5.91 -12.20
N SER A 195 -3.82 -6.35 -12.27
CA SER A 195 -4.39 -7.29 -11.31
C SER A 195 -4.01 -8.74 -11.63
N ASP A 196 -3.38 -8.99 -12.78
CA ASP A 196 -3.07 -10.33 -13.26
C ASP A 196 -1.66 -10.40 -13.88
N ALA A 197 -0.83 -11.30 -13.34
CA ALA A 197 0.48 -11.62 -13.91
C ALA A 197 0.42 -12.32 -15.28
N ALA A 198 -0.78 -12.66 -15.77
CA ALA A 198 -0.97 -13.28 -17.09
C ALA A 198 -0.80 -12.28 -18.24
N ASP A 199 -0.89 -10.98 -17.99
CA ASP A 199 -0.72 -9.94 -19.02
C ASP A 199 0.75 -9.66 -19.36
N ASP A 200 1.71 -10.14 -18.57
CA ASP A 200 3.16 -9.95 -18.81
C ASP A 200 3.73 -10.81 -19.96
N PHE A 201 2.93 -11.69 -20.56
CA PHE A 201 3.39 -12.58 -21.64
C PHE A 201 2.99 -12.15 -23.07
N THR A 202 2.47 -10.95 -23.24
CA THR A 202 2.03 -10.44 -24.56
C THR A 202 2.76 -9.19 -25.03
N SER A 203 4.06 -9.10 -24.74
CA SER A 203 4.93 -8.09 -25.40
C SER A 203 6.12 -8.71 -26.10
#